data_9dc42c32360d69f716b21699511b21df
#
_entry.id   9dc42c32360d69f716b21699511b21df
#
_cell.length_a   1.000
_cell.length_b   1.000
_cell.length_c   1.000
_cell.angle_alpha   90.00
_cell.angle_beta   90.00
_cell.angle_gamma   90.00
#
_symmetry.space_group_name_H-M   'P 1'
#
loop_
_entity.id
_entity.type
_entity.pdbx_description
1 polymer ?
#
loop_
_entity_poly.entity_id
_entity_poly.type
_entity_poly.pdbx_seq_one_letter_code
_entity_poly.pdbx_strand_id
1 'polypeptide(L)'
;MAGRVAVVLRAITAALALFAAMGPAAHAEKRVALVIGNSAYTHARALPNPDNDAKLMSDTPLSLGFFVVGGGAKLDLDKEGFDTALKEFQKELAGADVALFYYAGHGVETHGLNYLVPTDANPANDGDVLAQGIGLAGILDDLEKASVKINLLLIDACRDNPFPERLAAVNAGLAQMQAPAGTMISFATQPHGVALDGDNGHSPYTRALAAAIQHPGYGLFRTFNEVGLAVEKATHGDQLPWVSSSPIDGRFYFAGKQVATAVPDAPSATSDPRRDLVTDCDRLAAMPSDTGQAPDLKGIDMDKIDIPSAMIACNEAMKQYPDVMRFVFEAGRIAHARKDYVQARPLYEKAFAGGYAIAANGIGNLYSDGQGVPKDMAQAAQWYKKAADAGEPAAMDALAWLYEIGSGVPKNCAETIRLYDTSGKLGLSASVNNMGLMYLKGACVQRDYAMARQWFEQAVALGDGQAMNNMGTLYSDGHGVPRNNKIAREWFEKAAALGIPEAKQNLKGMGR
;
A
#
# COMPACT_ATOMS: atom_id res chain seq x y z
N MET A 1 -5.89 28.21 64.36
CA MET A 1 -6.15 26.89 63.77
C MET A 1 -6.51 26.94 62.27
N ALA A 2 -6.96 28.04 61.71
CA ALA A 2 -7.35 28.16 60.30
C ALA A 2 -6.18 28.15 59.27
N GLY A 3 -4.98 28.57 59.67
CA GLY A 3 -3.83 28.62 58.73
C GLY A 3 -3.17 27.26 58.40
N ARG A 4 -3.30 26.26 59.27
CA ARG A 4 -2.70 24.93 59.02
C ARG A 4 -3.55 24.02 58.12
N VAL A 5 -4.87 24.23 58.09
CA VAL A 5 -5.80 23.49 57.22
C VAL A 5 -5.67 23.91 55.76
N ALA A 6 -5.44 25.19 55.48
CA ALA A 6 -5.29 25.73 54.13
C ALA A 6 -3.99 25.25 53.45
N VAL A 7 -2.90 25.01 54.19
CA VAL A 7 -1.63 24.50 53.64
C VAL A 7 -1.73 23.03 53.28
N VAL A 8 -2.42 22.23 54.10
CA VAL A 8 -2.62 20.79 53.85
C VAL A 8 -3.55 20.55 52.64
N LEU A 9 -4.62 21.35 52.48
CA LEU A 9 -5.49 21.25 51.31
C LEU A 9 -4.78 21.64 49.97
N ARG A 10 -3.89 22.65 50.00
CA ARG A 10 -3.09 23.02 48.83
C ARG A 10 -2.05 21.98 48.45
N ALA A 11 -1.47 21.26 49.43
CA ALA A 11 -0.54 20.17 49.17
C ALA A 11 -1.24 18.93 48.58
N ILE A 12 -2.46 18.62 49.02
CA ILE A 12 -3.25 17.49 48.50
C ILE A 12 -3.75 17.79 47.08
N THR A 13 -4.16 19.02 46.77
CA THR A 13 -4.56 19.41 45.39
C THR A 13 -3.37 19.45 44.44
N ALA A 14 -2.16 19.83 44.89
CA ALA A 14 -0.96 19.77 44.05
C ALA A 14 -0.50 18.31 43.80
N ALA A 15 -0.63 17.41 44.74
CA ALA A 15 -0.31 16.00 44.60
C ALA A 15 -1.32 15.28 43.66
N LEU A 16 -2.61 15.60 43.74
CA LEU A 16 -3.64 15.08 42.83
C LEU A 16 -3.49 15.63 41.41
N ALA A 17 -3.03 16.87 41.23
CA ALA A 17 -2.77 17.44 39.90
C ALA A 17 -1.50 16.83 39.25
N LEU A 18 -0.51 16.39 40.03
CA LEU A 18 0.65 15.66 39.46
C LEU A 18 0.30 14.21 39.07
N PHE A 19 -0.68 13.58 39.71
CA PHE A 19 -1.12 12.21 39.32
C PHE A 19 -2.04 12.20 38.11
N ALA A 20 -2.74 13.30 37.81
CA ALA A 20 -3.61 13.43 36.63
C ALA A 20 -2.82 13.76 35.33
N ALA A 21 -1.53 14.08 35.43
CA ALA A 21 -0.66 14.36 34.26
C ALA A 21 0.13 13.13 33.78
N MET A 22 0.00 11.97 34.41
CA MET A 22 0.46 10.71 33.85
C MET A 22 -0.64 10.17 32.94
N GLY A 23 -0.67 10.67 31.70
CA GLY A 23 -1.37 9.98 30.61
C GLY A 23 -0.88 8.53 30.54
N PRO A 24 -1.68 7.59 29.99
CA PRO A 24 -1.25 6.20 29.85
C PRO A 24 0.14 6.19 29.21
N ALA A 25 1.12 5.56 29.88
CA ALA A 25 2.45 5.40 29.32
C ALA A 25 2.28 4.79 27.93
N ALA A 26 2.73 5.50 26.90
CA ALA A 26 2.72 4.97 25.56
C ALA A 26 3.43 3.62 25.60
N HIS A 27 2.69 2.53 25.37
CA HIS A 27 3.25 1.19 25.37
C HIS A 27 4.30 1.18 24.26
N ALA A 28 5.57 0.97 24.59
CA ALA A 28 6.62 0.85 23.60
C ALA A 28 6.31 -0.37 22.72
N GLU A 29 6.25 -0.18 21.40
CA GLU A 29 5.95 -1.24 20.44
C GLU A 29 6.98 -2.37 20.58
N LYS A 30 6.52 -3.58 20.91
CA LYS A 30 7.39 -4.76 21.01
C LYS A 30 7.61 -5.34 19.62
N ARG A 31 8.85 -5.28 19.14
CA ARG A 31 9.29 -5.78 17.84
C ARG A 31 10.20 -6.97 18.00
N VAL A 32 9.91 -8.10 17.37
CA VAL A 32 10.70 -9.34 17.46
C VAL A 32 11.13 -9.77 16.07
N ALA A 33 12.39 -10.18 15.91
CA ALA A 33 12.93 -10.69 14.66
C ALA A 33 13.63 -12.03 14.84
N LEU A 34 13.41 -12.96 13.90
CA LEU A 34 14.25 -14.14 13.69
C LEU A 34 14.91 -14.01 12.32
N VAL A 35 16.23 -14.13 12.29
CA VAL A 35 17.06 -13.97 11.08
C VAL A 35 17.93 -15.19 10.90
N ILE A 36 17.81 -15.87 9.74
CA ILE A 36 18.50 -17.11 9.43
C ILE A 36 19.20 -16.99 8.08
N GLY A 37 20.47 -17.44 8.02
CA GLY A 37 21.25 -17.57 6.79
C GLY A 37 21.88 -18.95 6.69
N ASN A 38 21.60 -19.67 5.61
CA ASN A 38 22.17 -21.00 5.33
C ASN A 38 23.03 -20.96 4.08
N SER A 39 24.34 -21.10 4.26
CA SER A 39 25.38 -21.09 3.23
C SER A 39 26.02 -22.44 3.00
N ALA A 40 26.36 -23.18 4.09
CA ALA A 40 27.20 -24.37 4.09
C ALA A 40 26.37 -25.66 4.06
N TYR A 41 25.79 -25.98 2.92
CA TYR A 41 25.00 -27.20 2.72
C TYR A 41 25.88 -28.43 2.54
N THR A 42 25.54 -29.55 3.19
CA THR A 42 26.28 -30.82 3.12
C THR A 42 25.95 -31.63 1.86
N HIS A 43 24.72 -31.50 1.34
CA HIS A 43 24.23 -32.33 0.24
C HIS A 43 23.66 -31.55 -0.93
N ALA A 44 23.76 -30.19 -0.87
CA ALA A 44 23.40 -29.27 -1.92
C ALA A 44 24.56 -28.33 -2.23
N ARG A 45 24.44 -27.53 -3.29
CA ARG A 45 25.43 -26.50 -3.63
C ARG A 45 25.51 -25.47 -2.52
N ALA A 46 26.72 -25.18 -2.02
CA ALA A 46 26.95 -24.08 -1.11
C ALA A 46 26.64 -22.72 -1.79
N LEU A 47 26.11 -21.78 -1.01
CA LEU A 47 25.78 -20.42 -1.44
C LEU A 47 26.78 -19.41 -0.83
N PRO A 48 27.28 -18.43 -1.60
CA PRO A 48 28.36 -17.55 -1.12
C PRO A 48 27.87 -16.47 -0.15
N ASN A 49 26.61 -16.01 -0.23
CA ASN A 49 26.17 -14.78 0.41
C ASN A 49 25.16 -14.91 1.57
N PRO A 50 24.38 -16.00 1.78
CA PRO A 50 23.32 -16.02 2.79
C PRO A 50 23.78 -15.68 4.22
N ASP A 51 24.99 -16.06 4.60
CA ASP A 51 25.57 -15.73 5.91
C ASP A 51 25.80 -14.23 6.08
N ASN A 52 26.31 -13.56 5.04
CA ASN A 52 26.52 -12.13 5.05
C ASN A 52 25.19 -11.38 5.02
N ASP A 53 24.25 -11.88 4.23
CA ASP A 53 22.91 -11.32 4.12
C ASP A 53 22.16 -11.40 5.45
N ALA A 54 22.23 -12.56 6.12
CA ALA A 54 21.64 -12.72 7.44
C ALA A 54 22.31 -11.81 8.49
N LYS A 55 23.62 -11.65 8.47
CA LYS A 55 24.33 -10.70 9.38
C LYS A 55 23.84 -9.28 9.15
N LEU A 56 23.80 -8.81 7.89
CA LEU A 56 23.28 -7.49 7.54
C LEU A 56 21.82 -7.32 7.99
N MET A 57 21.00 -8.36 7.78
CA MET A 57 19.57 -8.37 8.16
C MET A 57 19.34 -8.67 9.64
N SER A 58 20.32 -9.01 10.44
CA SER A 58 20.21 -9.01 11.90
C SER A 58 20.59 -7.66 12.52
N ASP A 59 21.67 -7.05 12.02
CA ASP A 59 22.18 -5.77 12.51
C ASP A 59 21.21 -4.63 12.21
N THR A 60 20.57 -4.67 11.05
CA THR A 60 19.65 -3.63 10.63
C THR A 60 18.39 -3.55 11.50
N PRO A 61 17.58 -4.60 11.69
CA PRO A 61 16.45 -4.57 12.63
C PRO A 61 16.88 -4.29 14.08
N LEU A 62 18.03 -4.81 14.53
CA LEU A 62 18.56 -4.51 15.87
C LEU A 62 18.73 -3.00 16.07
N SER A 63 19.31 -2.30 15.08
CA SER A 63 19.46 -0.83 15.10
C SER A 63 18.13 -0.09 15.10
N LEU A 64 17.05 -0.73 14.65
CA LEU A 64 15.69 -0.19 14.57
C LEU A 64 14.80 -0.62 15.77
N GLY A 65 15.42 -1.16 16.83
CA GLY A 65 14.73 -1.51 18.07
C GLY A 65 14.00 -2.84 18.06
N PHE A 66 14.30 -3.74 17.12
CA PHE A 66 13.83 -5.11 17.20
C PHE A 66 14.65 -5.91 18.22
N PHE A 67 13.98 -6.76 18.97
CA PHE A 67 14.63 -7.85 19.68
C PHE A 67 14.93 -8.98 18.67
N VAL A 68 16.20 -9.20 18.37
CA VAL A 68 16.63 -10.30 17.49
C VAL A 68 16.84 -11.55 18.32
N VAL A 69 16.12 -12.63 18.00
CA VAL A 69 16.18 -13.91 18.73
C VAL A 69 17.61 -14.47 18.72
N GLY A 70 18.14 -14.74 19.91
CA GLY A 70 19.52 -15.17 20.09
C GLY A 70 20.57 -14.06 19.97
N GLY A 71 20.15 -12.79 19.85
CA GLY A 71 21.03 -11.62 19.83
C GLY A 71 21.74 -11.37 18.48
N GLY A 72 21.44 -12.14 17.42
CA GLY A 72 22.04 -12.00 16.10
C GLY A 72 21.53 -13.03 15.11
N ALA A 73 22.11 -13.04 13.90
CA ALA A 73 21.79 -14.01 12.87
C ALA A 73 22.09 -15.43 13.31
N LYS A 74 21.19 -16.36 13.02
CA LYS A 74 21.42 -17.80 13.15
C LYS A 74 21.97 -18.29 11.80
N LEU A 75 23.13 -18.93 11.81
CA LEU A 75 23.85 -19.32 10.58
C LEU A 75 23.93 -20.83 10.47
N ASP A 76 23.84 -21.33 9.24
CA ASP A 76 24.06 -22.72 8.84
C ASP A 76 23.26 -23.74 9.69
N LEU A 77 21.98 -23.46 9.89
CA LEU A 77 21.13 -24.31 10.71
C LEU A 77 20.81 -25.64 9.98
N ASP A 78 21.09 -26.76 10.66
CA ASP A 78 20.51 -28.07 10.36
C ASP A 78 19.02 -28.10 10.75
N LYS A 79 18.35 -29.23 10.51
CA LYS A 79 16.91 -29.36 10.81
C LYS A 79 16.60 -29.12 12.29
N GLU A 80 17.40 -29.67 13.21
CA GLU A 80 17.18 -29.53 14.66
C GLU A 80 17.43 -28.10 15.14
N GLY A 81 18.49 -27.46 14.65
CA GLY A 81 18.81 -26.06 14.92
C GLY A 81 17.72 -25.11 14.42
N PHE A 82 17.18 -25.39 13.23
CA PHE A 82 16.11 -24.59 12.65
C PHE A 82 14.82 -24.70 13.47
N ASP A 83 14.41 -25.92 13.83
CA ASP A 83 13.24 -26.17 14.69
C ASP A 83 13.40 -25.53 16.08
N THR A 84 14.62 -25.52 16.63
CA THR A 84 14.94 -24.86 17.89
C THR A 84 14.82 -23.35 17.77
N ALA A 85 15.37 -22.74 16.72
CA ALA A 85 15.27 -21.31 16.48
C ALA A 85 13.81 -20.85 16.30
N LEU A 86 12.98 -21.64 15.60
CA LEU A 86 11.54 -21.34 15.47
C LEU A 86 10.81 -21.42 16.81
N LYS A 87 11.11 -22.40 17.68
CA LYS A 87 10.54 -22.48 19.04
C LYS A 87 10.94 -21.29 19.93
N GLU A 88 12.20 -20.85 19.84
CA GLU A 88 12.68 -19.65 20.52
C GLU A 88 11.90 -18.41 20.03
N PHE A 89 11.73 -18.29 18.71
CA PHE A 89 10.98 -17.19 18.11
C PHE A 89 9.53 -17.18 18.57
N GLN A 90 8.82 -18.30 18.50
CA GLN A 90 7.43 -18.42 18.98
C GLN A 90 7.27 -17.98 20.43
N LYS A 91 8.21 -18.33 21.29
CA LYS A 91 8.20 -17.92 22.70
C LYS A 91 8.28 -16.39 22.85
N GLU A 92 9.12 -15.74 22.04
CA GLU A 92 9.31 -14.29 22.09
C GLU A 92 8.15 -13.51 21.46
N LEU A 93 7.32 -14.14 20.61
CA LEU A 93 6.15 -13.49 19.99
C LEU A 93 5.05 -13.12 20.99
N ALA A 94 5.06 -13.68 22.20
CA ALA A 94 4.05 -13.37 23.22
C ALA A 94 4.01 -11.87 23.53
N GLY A 95 2.90 -11.20 23.19
CA GLY A 95 2.71 -9.76 23.35
C GLY A 95 3.53 -8.89 22.37
N ALA A 96 4.04 -9.45 21.29
CA ALA A 96 4.69 -8.67 20.24
C ALA A 96 3.65 -7.93 19.39
N ASP A 97 3.97 -6.70 19.01
CA ASP A 97 3.20 -5.92 18.06
C ASP A 97 3.65 -6.19 16.62
N VAL A 98 4.95 -6.46 16.41
CA VAL A 98 5.56 -6.72 15.10
C VAL A 98 6.45 -7.96 15.18
N ALA A 99 6.27 -8.89 14.25
CA ALA A 99 7.12 -10.04 14.03
C ALA A 99 7.79 -9.95 12.66
N LEU A 100 9.10 -10.19 12.61
CA LEU A 100 9.88 -10.25 11.39
C LEU A 100 10.59 -11.60 11.32
N PHE A 101 10.32 -12.37 10.27
CA PHE A 101 11.08 -13.56 9.92
C PHE A 101 11.85 -13.27 8.64
N TYR A 102 13.17 -13.42 8.66
CA TYR A 102 14.03 -13.31 7.49
C TYR A 102 14.79 -14.62 7.28
N TYR A 103 14.84 -15.05 6.04
CA TYR A 103 15.62 -16.21 5.63
C TYR A 103 16.39 -15.93 4.34
N ALA A 104 17.68 -16.26 4.32
CA ALA A 104 18.52 -16.35 3.13
C ALA A 104 19.07 -17.76 2.98
N GLY A 105 18.94 -18.37 1.78
CA GLY A 105 19.39 -19.72 1.52
C GLY A 105 18.61 -20.42 0.41
N HIS A 106 18.73 -21.77 0.35
CA HIS A 106 17.95 -22.57 -0.59
C HIS A 106 16.48 -22.67 -0.17
N GLY A 107 15.58 -22.57 -1.16
CA GLY A 107 14.17 -22.85 -1.02
C GLY A 107 13.71 -23.80 -2.14
N VAL A 108 12.73 -24.62 -1.86
CA VAL A 108 12.13 -25.56 -2.84
C VAL A 108 10.62 -25.48 -2.80
N GLU A 109 9.99 -25.64 -3.95
CA GLU A 109 8.55 -25.81 -4.08
C GLU A 109 8.25 -27.26 -4.45
N THR A 110 7.34 -27.88 -3.73
CA THR A 110 6.77 -29.18 -4.10
C THR A 110 5.28 -29.22 -3.78
N HIS A 111 4.47 -29.73 -4.70
CA HIS A 111 3.00 -29.80 -4.60
C HIS A 111 2.31 -28.47 -4.28
N GLY A 112 2.85 -27.36 -4.76
CA GLY A 112 2.32 -26.01 -4.49
C GLY A 112 2.69 -25.43 -3.12
N LEU A 113 3.56 -26.11 -2.36
CA LEU A 113 3.99 -25.71 -1.03
C LEU A 113 5.48 -25.35 -1.01
N ASN A 114 5.82 -24.31 -0.27
CA ASN A 114 7.19 -23.79 -0.17
C ASN A 114 7.89 -24.31 1.08
N TYR A 115 9.12 -24.77 0.92
CA TYR A 115 9.98 -25.25 1.99
C TYR A 115 11.34 -24.54 1.96
N LEU A 116 11.82 -24.14 3.13
CA LEU A 116 13.20 -23.69 3.34
C LEU A 116 14.07 -24.91 3.63
N VAL A 117 15.30 -24.91 3.12
CA VAL A 117 16.17 -26.06 3.14
C VAL A 117 17.19 -25.95 4.29
N PRO A 118 17.16 -26.85 5.31
CA PRO A 118 18.22 -26.98 6.31
C PRO A 118 19.54 -27.44 5.68
N THR A 119 20.68 -27.16 6.34
CA THR A 119 22.02 -27.45 5.78
C THR A 119 22.35 -28.93 5.68
N ASP A 120 21.67 -29.75 6.46
CA ASP A 120 21.82 -31.24 6.47
C ASP A 120 20.79 -31.97 5.59
N ALA A 121 19.87 -31.26 4.94
CA ALA A 121 18.82 -31.85 4.12
C ALA A 121 19.40 -32.67 2.97
N ASN A 122 18.89 -33.89 2.82
CA ASN A 122 19.34 -34.86 1.82
C ASN A 122 18.15 -35.66 1.21
N PRO A 123 17.18 -34.97 0.60
CA PRO A 123 15.98 -35.59 0.08
C PRO A 123 16.30 -36.49 -1.13
N ALA A 124 15.73 -37.69 -1.14
CA ALA A 124 15.78 -38.61 -2.26
C ALA A 124 14.50 -38.56 -3.13
N ASN A 125 13.43 -38.03 -2.60
CA ASN A 125 12.12 -37.86 -3.25
C ASN A 125 11.32 -36.69 -2.61
N ASP A 126 10.19 -36.36 -3.19
CA ASP A 126 9.33 -35.25 -2.72
C ASP A 126 8.83 -35.45 -1.29
N GLY A 127 8.56 -36.70 -0.86
CA GLY A 127 8.16 -36.99 0.52
C GLY A 127 9.26 -36.66 1.53
N ASP A 128 10.53 -36.83 1.14
CA ASP A 128 11.67 -36.45 1.99
C ASP A 128 11.79 -34.92 2.11
N VAL A 129 11.43 -34.16 1.09
CA VAL A 129 11.37 -32.67 1.17
C VAL A 129 10.38 -32.25 2.24
N LEU A 130 9.21 -32.88 2.31
CA LEU A 130 8.21 -32.58 3.34
C LEU A 130 8.72 -32.90 4.75
N ALA A 131 9.50 -33.95 4.91
CA ALA A 131 10.00 -34.42 6.21
C ALA A 131 11.23 -33.62 6.69
N GLN A 132 12.13 -33.27 5.77
CA GLN A 132 13.42 -32.62 6.10
C GLN A 132 13.38 -31.10 5.93
N GLY A 133 12.49 -30.55 5.11
CA GLY A 133 12.33 -29.12 4.89
C GLY A 133 11.57 -28.41 6.02
N ILE A 134 11.63 -27.10 6.01
CA ILE A 134 10.85 -26.23 6.89
C ILE A 134 9.74 -25.60 6.05
N GLY A 135 8.50 -25.99 6.28
CA GLY A 135 7.36 -25.48 5.54
C GLY A 135 7.03 -24.02 5.91
N LEU A 136 7.00 -23.13 4.91
CA LEU A 136 6.62 -21.71 5.15
C LEU A 136 5.17 -21.56 5.67
N ALA A 137 4.27 -22.46 5.29
CA ALA A 137 2.90 -22.47 5.80
C ALA A 137 2.85 -22.66 7.32
N GLY A 138 3.71 -23.54 7.87
CA GLY A 138 3.82 -23.75 9.32
C GLY A 138 4.29 -22.49 10.06
N ILE A 139 5.24 -21.75 9.50
CA ILE A 139 5.70 -20.48 10.08
C ILE A 139 4.56 -19.45 10.08
N LEU A 140 3.76 -19.36 9.01
CA LEU A 140 2.59 -18.48 8.93
C LEU A 140 1.53 -18.85 9.98
N ASP A 141 1.23 -20.14 10.12
CA ASP A 141 0.28 -20.65 11.13
C ASP A 141 0.72 -20.28 12.56
N ASP A 142 2.01 -20.35 12.83
CA ASP A 142 2.55 -20.00 14.15
C ASP A 142 2.47 -18.50 14.44
N LEU A 143 2.71 -17.65 13.43
CA LEU A 143 2.53 -16.20 13.53
C LEU A 143 1.05 -15.83 13.76
N GLU A 144 0.13 -16.48 13.06
CA GLU A 144 -1.30 -16.28 13.22
C GLU A 144 -1.77 -16.67 14.63
N LYS A 145 -1.34 -17.83 15.13
CA LYS A 145 -1.64 -18.29 16.51
C LYS A 145 -1.12 -17.34 17.59
N ALA A 146 0.04 -16.70 17.33
CA ALA A 146 0.62 -15.72 18.26
C ALA A 146 -0.16 -14.40 18.29
N SER A 147 -1.10 -14.17 17.36
CA SER A 147 -1.94 -12.96 17.28
C SER A 147 -1.13 -11.66 17.22
N VAL A 148 0.00 -11.68 16.54
CA VAL A 148 0.84 -10.49 16.30
C VAL A 148 0.14 -9.59 15.29
N LYS A 149 0.14 -8.28 15.52
CA LYS A 149 -0.59 -7.31 14.68
C LYS A 149 0.00 -7.19 13.28
N ILE A 150 1.33 -7.24 13.17
CA ILE A 150 2.05 -7.09 11.90
C ILE A 150 3.09 -8.20 11.79
N ASN A 151 2.94 -9.03 10.77
CA ASN A 151 3.83 -10.14 10.46
C ASN A 151 4.55 -9.87 9.14
N LEU A 152 5.87 -9.97 9.15
CA LEU A 152 6.73 -9.72 8.00
C LEU A 152 7.54 -10.98 7.72
N LEU A 153 7.23 -11.69 6.61
CA LEU A 153 8.03 -12.79 6.09
C LEU A 153 8.87 -12.31 4.92
N LEU A 154 10.18 -12.33 5.07
CA LEU A 154 11.14 -11.81 4.10
C LEU A 154 12.03 -12.96 3.64
N ILE A 155 11.83 -13.44 2.41
CA ILE A 155 12.41 -14.67 1.91
C ILE A 155 13.38 -14.34 0.75
N ASP A 156 14.65 -14.40 1.05
CA ASP A 156 15.75 -14.30 0.09
C ASP A 156 16.29 -15.70 -0.23
N ALA A 157 15.47 -16.46 -0.93
CA ALA A 157 15.81 -17.83 -1.29
C ALA A 157 16.07 -17.96 -2.79
N CYS A 158 17.20 -18.61 -3.12
CA CYS A 158 17.49 -19.05 -4.49
C CYS A 158 16.43 -20.03 -4.95
N ARG A 159 16.07 -19.95 -6.22
CA ARG A 159 14.98 -20.72 -6.80
C ARG A 159 15.45 -21.81 -7.77
N ASP A 160 16.75 -22.06 -7.79
CA ASP A 160 17.27 -23.23 -8.46
C ASP A 160 17.01 -24.45 -7.57
N ASN A 161 16.52 -25.53 -8.19
CA ASN A 161 16.40 -26.80 -7.46
C ASN A 161 17.77 -27.20 -6.91
N PRO A 162 17.98 -27.23 -5.59
CA PRO A 162 19.28 -27.54 -5.03
C PRO A 162 19.64 -29.04 -5.16
N PHE A 163 18.69 -29.90 -5.61
CA PHE A 163 18.81 -31.33 -5.76
C PHE A 163 18.41 -31.83 -7.16
N PRO A 164 18.95 -31.26 -8.27
CA PRO A 164 18.43 -31.49 -9.63
C PRO A 164 18.55 -32.96 -10.09
N GLU A 165 19.53 -33.68 -9.58
CA GLU A 165 19.74 -35.12 -9.92
C GLU A 165 18.74 -36.04 -9.25
N ARG A 166 18.07 -35.62 -8.18
CA ARG A 166 17.19 -36.41 -7.33
C ARG A 166 15.73 -36.01 -7.39
N LEU A 167 15.48 -34.72 -7.57
CA LEU A 167 14.15 -34.13 -7.55
C LEU A 167 13.83 -33.47 -8.90
N ALA A 168 13.79 -34.27 -9.96
CA ALA A 168 13.55 -33.78 -11.32
C ALA A 168 12.14 -33.13 -11.53
N ALA A 169 11.18 -33.43 -10.64
CA ALA A 169 9.82 -32.92 -10.70
C ALA A 169 9.59 -31.62 -9.88
N VAL A 170 10.61 -31.16 -9.14
CA VAL A 170 10.51 -29.92 -8.36
C VAL A 170 10.58 -28.72 -9.30
N ASN A 171 9.55 -27.88 -9.27
CA ASN A 171 9.51 -26.68 -10.09
C ASN A 171 10.63 -25.71 -9.67
N ALA A 172 11.24 -25.04 -10.64
CA ALA A 172 12.11 -23.92 -10.35
C ALA A 172 11.27 -22.79 -9.73
N GLY A 173 11.69 -22.29 -8.59
CA GLY A 173 11.03 -21.18 -7.89
C GLY A 173 10.12 -21.59 -6.75
N LEU A 174 9.78 -20.59 -5.92
CA LEU A 174 8.79 -20.74 -4.86
C LEU A 174 7.39 -20.45 -5.40
N ALA A 175 6.38 -21.18 -4.94
CA ALA A 175 4.98 -20.94 -5.28
C ALA A 175 4.50 -19.60 -4.69
N GLN A 176 3.51 -19.01 -5.35
CA GLN A 176 2.80 -17.87 -4.80
C GLN A 176 2.09 -18.27 -3.50
N MET A 177 2.20 -17.44 -2.46
CA MET A 177 1.51 -17.63 -1.19
C MET A 177 0.53 -16.50 -0.94
N GLN A 178 -0.63 -16.82 -0.37
CA GLN A 178 -1.54 -15.82 0.15
C GLN A 178 -1.12 -15.42 1.56
N ALA A 179 -1.07 -14.11 1.83
CA ALA A 179 -0.76 -13.59 3.14
C ALA A 179 -2.00 -13.63 4.04
N PRO A 180 -1.94 -14.28 5.23
CA PRO A 180 -2.99 -14.18 6.26
C PRO A 180 -3.20 -12.74 6.76
N ALA A 181 -4.27 -12.50 7.51
CA ALA A 181 -4.57 -11.17 8.06
C ALA A 181 -3.36 -10.58 8.83
N GLY A 182 -3.07 -9.30 8.63
CA GLY A 182 -1.94 -8.62 9.28
C GLY A 182 -0.56 -9.03 8.77
N THR A 183 -0.47 -9.76 7.65
CA THR A 183 0.79 -10.33 7.16
C THR A 183 1.22 -9.72 5.83
N MET A 184 2.52 -9.51 5.68
CA MET A 184 3.19 -9.23 4.42
C MET A 184 4.28 -10.28 4.18
N ILE A 185 4.27 -10.89 3.01
CA ILE A 185 5.28 -11.85 2.55
C ILE A 185 6.02 -11.19 1.39
N SER A 186 7.34 -11.05 1.50
CA SER A 186 8.18 -10.55 0.43
C SER A 186 9.18 -11.61 0.01
N PHE A 187 9.20 -11.91 -1.28
CA PHE A 187 10.15 -12.80 -1.91
C PHE A 187 11.17 -12.00 -2.71
N ALA A 188 12.41 -12.45 -2.72
CA ALA A 188 13.49 -11.80 -3.49
C ALA A 188 13.19 -11.70 -4.98
N THR A 189 12.34 -12.58 -5.52
CA THR A 189 11.95 -12.55 -6.94
C THR A 189 10.50 -13.01 -7.13
N GLN A 190 9.93 -12.74 -8.30
CA GLN A 190 8.58 -13.15 -8.70
C GLN A 190 8.42 -14.67 -8.73
N PRO A 191 7.21 -15.24 -8.66
CA PRO A 191 6.95 -16.66 -8.81
C PRO A 191 7.60 -17.20 -10.10
N HIS A 192 8.29 -18.35 -10.00
CA HIS A 192 9.06 -18.98 -11.07
C HIS A 192 10.27 -18.18 -11.61
N GLY A 193 10.68 -17.10 -10.93
CA GLY A 193 11.90 -16.33 -11.24
C GLY A 193 13.12 -16.87 -10.48
N VAL A 194 14.33 -16.49 -10.87
CA VAL A 194 15.58 -16.79 -10.17
C VAL A 194 16.00 -15.60 -9.30
N ALA A 195 16.34 -15.83 -8.03
CA ALA A 195 16.98 -14.85 -7.19
C ALA A 195 18.49 -14.91 -7.42
N LEU A 196 19.13 -13.75 -7.60
CA LEU A 196 20.56 -13.63 -7.82
C LEU A 196 21.28 -13.51 -6.47
N ASP A 197 22.38 -14.26 -6.31
CA ASP A 197 23.25 -14.15 -5.12
C ASP A 197 24.00 -12.81 -5.06
N GLY A 198 24.25 -12.18 -6.21
CA GLY A 198 25.03 -10.93 -6.33
C GLY A 198 26.53 -11.13 -6.21
N ASP A 199 27.30 -10.17 -6.74
CA ASP A 199 28.76 -10.25 -6.89
C ASP A 199 29.55 -9.58 -5.75
N ASN A 200 28.89 -8.83 -4.86
CA ASN A 200 29.52 -7.95 -3.86
C ASN A 200 29.30 -8.39 -2.41
N GLY A 201 29.19 -9.68 -2.15
CA GLY A 201 29.04 -10.25 -0.81
C GLY A 201 27.63 -10.19 -0.22
N HIS A 202 26.66 -9.63 -0.96
CA HIS A 202 25.25 -9.59 -0.60
C HIS A 202 24.36 -9.74 -1.82
N SER A 203 23.20 -10.35 -1.64
CA SER A 203 22.18 -10.40 -2.68
C SER A 203 21.67 -8.98 -3.03
N PRO A 204 21.22 -8.76 -4.28
CA PRO A 204 20.59 -7.49 -4.67
C PRO A 204 19.37 -7.17 -3.79
N TYR A 205 18.57 -8.20 -3.44
CA TYR A 205 17.39 -8.03 -2.61
C TYR A 205 17.73 -7.62 -1.18
N THR A 206 18.61 -8.34 -0.50
CA THR A 206 18.97 -8.05 0.89
C THR A 206 19.63 -6.67 1.04
N ARG A 207 20.51 -6.30 0.11
CA ARG A 207 21.13 -4.97 0.11
C ARG A 207 20.08 -3.85 -0.05
N ALA A 208 19.15 -4.00 -0.98
CA ALA A 208 18.07 -3.04 -1.20
C ALA A 208 17.14 -2.97 0.02
N LEU A 209 16.80 -4.13 0.60
CA LEU A 209 15.94 -4.23 1.77
C LEU A 209 16.56 -3.54 3.00
N ALA A 210 17.81 -3.87 3.33
CA ALA A 210 18.52 -3.26 4.45
C ALA A 210 18.63 -1.73 4.34
N ALA A 211 18.82 -1.20 3.13
CA ALA A 211 18.83 0.24 2.88
C ALA A 211 17.44 0.86 3.04
N ALA A 212 16.40 0.24 2.49
CA ALA A 212 15.05 0.78 2.49
C ALA A 212 14.40 0.80 3.87
N ILE A 213 14.60 -0.24 4.71
CA ILE A 213 14.03 -0.30 6.06
C ILE A 213 14.67 0.70 7.04
N GLN A 214 15.89 1.16 6.76
CA GLN A 214 16.55 2.20 7.55
C GLN A 214 16.10 3.61 7.17
N HIS A 215 15.33 3.78 6.10
CA HIS A 215 14.93 5.11 5.65
C HIS A 215 13.80 5.67 6.52
N PRO A 216 14.02 6.79 7.26
CA PRO A 216 12.98 7.41 8.08
C PRO A 216 11.81 7.88 7.22
N GLY A 217 10.58 7.65 7.70
CA GLY A 217 9.37 8.09 7.01
C GLY A 217 8.89 7.19 5.87
N TYR A 218 9.61 6.10 5.55
CA TYR A 218 9.07 5.09 4.65
C TYR A 218 8.07 4.20 5.42
N GLY A 219 6.79 4.30 5.07
CA GLY A 219 5.80 3.34 5.53
C GLY A 219 6.01 1.98 4.86
N LEU A 220 5.44 0.92 5.44
CA LEU A 220 5.66 -0.47 5.05
C LEU A 220 5.60 -0.70 3.52
N PHE A 221 4.52 -0.31 2.88
CA PHE A 221 4.34 -0.53 1.43
C PHE A 221 5.34 0.26 0.58
N ARG A 222 5.66 1.50 0.99
CA ARG A 222 6.69 2.29 0.31
C ARG A 222 8.06 1.63 0.43
N THR A 223 8.41 1.10 1.60
CA THR A 223 9.66 0.38 1.81
C THR A 223 9.83 -0.74 0.79
N PHE A 224 8.84 -1.61 0.63
CA PHE A 224 8.93 -2.74 -0.31
C PHE A 224 8.84 -2.33 -1.78
N ASN A 225 8.17 -1.24 -2.10
CA ASN A 225 8.23 -0.66 -3.44
C ASN A 225 9.64 -0.16 -3.79
N GLU A 226 10.29 0.57 -2.89
CA GLU A 226 11.67 1.04 -3.09
C GLU A 226 12.67 -0.14 -3.20
N VAL A 227 12.45 -1.22 -2.43
CA VAL A 227 13.21 -2.47 -2.58
C VAL A 227 13.05 -3.02 -4.00
N GLY A 228 11.82 -3.13 -4.50
CA GLY A 228 11.54 -3.61 -5.85
C GLY A 228 12.27 -2.81 -6.92
N LEU A 229 12.15 -1.49 -6.89
CA LEU A 229 12.81 -0.58 -7.83
C LEU A 229 14.34 -0.65 -7.76
N ALA A 230 14.89 -0.76 -6.55
CA ALA A 230 16.34 -0.86 -6.36
C ALA A 230 16.91 -2.19 -6.90
N VAL A 231 16.20 -3.31 -6.70
CA VAL A 231 16.59 -4.62 -7.21
C VAL A 231 16.47 -4.66 -8.73
N GLU A 232 15.34 -4.23 -9.30
CA GLU A 232 15.14 -4.14 -10.75
C GLU A 232 16.28 -3.36 -11.43
N LYS A 233 16.61 -2.20 -10.87
CA LYS A 233 17.72 -1.38 -11.37
C LYS A 233 19.07 -2.07 -11.24
N ALA A 234 19.36 -2.71 -10.10
CA ALA A 234 20.64 -3.35 -9.84
C ALA A 234 20.86 -4.60 -10.70
N THR A 235 19.80 -5.26 -11.11
CA THR A 235 19.81 -6.49 -11.91
C THR A 235 19.41 -6.29 -13.37
N HIS A 236 19.28 -5.03 -13.82
CA HIS A 236 18.85 -4.66 -15.18
C HIS A 236 17.53 -5.31 -15.61
N GLY A 237 16.65 -5.58 -14.64
CA GLY A 237 15.35 -6.19 -14.86
C GLY A 237 15.33 -7.73 -14.76
N ASP A 238 16.46 -8.39 -14.53
CA ASP A 238 16.54 -9.84 -14.43
C ASP A 238 15.87 -10.38 -13.15
N GLN A 239 15.78 -9.55 -12.09
CA GLN A 239 15.16 -9.92 -10.82
C GLN A 239 14.13 -8.89 -10.39
N LEU A 240 12.89 -9.35 -10.14
CA LEU A 240 11.77 -8.53 -9.69
C LEU A 240 11.24 -9.10 -8.36
N PRO A 241 11.48 -8.45 -7.22
CA PRO A 241 10.89 -8.84 -5.95
C PRO A 241 9.37 -8.90 -6.01
N TRP A 242 8.80 -9.86 -5.31
CA TRP A 242 7.36 -10.08 -5.25
C TRP A 242 6.84 -9.91 -3.83
N VAL A 243 5.71 -9.23 -3.68
CA VAL A 243 5.06 -9.01 -2.39
C VAL A 243 3.63 -9.52 -2.43
N SER A 244 3.26 -10.34 -1.44
CA SER A 244 1.88 -10.69 -1.12
C SER A 244 1.53 -10.09 0.23
N SER A 245 0.44 -9.35 0.35
CA SER A 245 0.01 -8.76 1.61
C SER A 245 -1.49 -8.84 1.80
N SER A 246 -1.91 -9.09 3.03
CA SER A 246 -3.28 -8.88 3.50
C SER A 246 -3.45 -7.43 3.97
N PRO A 247 -4.68 -6.97 4.28
CA PRO A 247 -4.87 -5.72 4.99
C PRO A 247 -4.09 -5.73 6.32
N ILE A 248 -3.22 -4.73 6.49
CA ILE A 248 -2.45 -4.49 7.71
C ILE A 248 -3.04 -3.26 8.38
N ASP A 249 -3.59 -3.41 9.58
CA ASP A 249 -4.17 -2.30 10.34
C ASP A 249 -3.06 -1.42 10.94
N GLY A 250 -3.20 -0.12 10.72
CA GLY A 250 -2.27 0.89 11.23
C GLY A 250 -1.13 1.26 10.28
N ARG A 251 -0.39 2.31 10.66
CA ARG A 251 0.79 2.80 9.94
C ARG A 251 2.05 2.27 10.61
N PHE A 252 2.76 1.39 9.93
CA PHE A 252 4.04 0.88 10.40
C PHE A 252 5.22 1.55 9.67
N TYR A 253 6.27 1.90 10.44
CA TYR A 253 7.53 2.47 9.97
C TYR A 253 8.67 1.73 10.64
N PHE A 254 9.59 1.17 9.87
CA PHE A 254 10.76 0.50 10.42
C PHE A 254 11.65 1.47 11.21
N ALA A 255 12.08 2.56 10.59
CA ALA A 255 12.98 3.56 11.17
C ALA A 255 12.25 4.76 11.82
N GLY A 256 10.98 4.57 12.22
CA GLY A 256 10.16 5.63 12.81
C GLY A 256 9.61 6.63 11.78
N LYS A 257 8.68 7.45 12.23
CA LYS A 257 8.22 8.59 11.43
C LYS A 257 9.36 9.57 11.33
N GLN A 258 9.63 10.11 10.14
CA GLN A 258 10.52 11.23 9.99
C GLN A 258 9.99 12.39 10.86
N VAL A 259 10.72 12.75 11.92
CA VAL A 259 10.50 14.04 12.56
C VAL A 259 11.02 15.05 11.56
N ALA A 260 10.13 15.77 10.91
CA ALA A 260 10.48 16.77 9.93
C ALA A 260 11.46 17.77 10.55
N THR A 261 12.74 17.69 10.16
CA THR A 261 13.58 18.87 10.15
C THR A 261 13.00 19.74 9.05
N ALA A 262 12.41 20.87 9.42
CA ALA A 262 11.57 21.71 8.61
C ALA A 262 12.19 22.06 7.25
N VAL A 263 11.88 21.27 6.24
CA VAL A 263 11.48 21.80 4.95
C VAL A 263 10.01 22.16 5.17
N PRO A 264 9.52 23.37 4.87
CA PRO A 264 8.12 23.67 5.08
C PRO A 264 7.33 22.61 4.33
N ASP A 265 6.74 21.67 5.09
CA ASP A 265 5.75 20.74 4.57
C ASP A 265 4.69 21.60 3.90
N ALA A 266 4.36 21.25 2.66
CA ALA A 266 3.06 21.66 2.18
C ALA A 266 2.07 21.18 3.27
N PRO A 267 1.32 22.08 3.92
CA PRO A 267 0.51 21.72 5.07
C PRO A 267 -0.41 20.58 4.64
N SER A 268 -0.35 19.46 5.38
CA SER A 268 -1.28 18.37 5.13
C SER A 268 -2.68 18.96 5.30
N ALA A 269 -3.58 18.69 4.36
CA ALA A 269 -4.95 19.21 4.34
C ALA A 269 -5.72 18.94 5.66
N THR A 270 -5.18 18.07 6.53
CA THR A 270 -5.76 17.68 7.82
C THR A 270 -5.38 18.59 9.00
N SER A 271 -4.51 19.61 8.82
CA SER A 271 -4.00 20.47 9.90
C SER A 271 -4.61 21.87 9.94
N ASP A 272 -5.53 22.22 9.03
CA ASP A 272 -6.24 23.50 9.11
C ASP A 272 -7.23 23.47 10.28
N PRO A 273 -7.05 24.29 11.34
CA PRO A 273 -7.98 24.36 12.46
C PRO A 273 -9.39 24.81 12.05
N ARG A 274 -9.58 25.26 10.81
CA ARG A 274 -10.87 25.66 10.22
C ARG A 274 -11.43 24.59 9.27
N ARG A 275 -10.90 23.37 9.29
CA ARG A 275 -11.45 22.25 8.51
C ARG A 275 -12.94 22.02 8.79
N ASP A 276 -13.37 22.21 10.04
CA ASP A 276 -14.76 22.04 10.47
C ASP A 276 -15.64 23.26 10.16
N LEU A 277 -15.06 24.35 9.63
CA LEU A 277 -15.81 25.51 9.17
C LEU A 277 -16.54 25.14 7.87
N VAL A 278 -17.85 25.00 7.92
CA VAL A 278 -18.68 24.71 6.74
C VAL A 278 -19.49 25.96 6.36
N THR A 279 -19.27 26.47 5.16
CA THR A 279 -19.99 27.61 4.58
C THR A 279 -20.91 27.16 3.44
N ASP A 280 -21.69 28.07 2.90
CA ASP A 280 -22.49 27.78 1.69
C ASP A 280 -21.61 27.57 0.45
N CYS A 281 -20.38 28.12 0.42
CA CYS A 281 -19.39 27.79 -0.62
C CYS A 281 -19.09 26.29 -0.63
N ASP A 282 -18.77 25.71 0.53
CA ASP A 282 -18.51 24.27 0.66
C ASP A 282 -19.72 23.42 0.22
N ARG A 283 -20.92 23.82 0.64
CA ARG A 283 -22.16 23.10 0.29
C ARG A 283 -22.47 23.09 -1.21
N LEU A 284 -22.00 24.12 -1.93
CA LEU A 284 -22.31 24.35 -3.34
C LEU A 284 -21.15 24.03 -4.29
N ALA A 285 -19.91 23.95 -3.79
CA ALA A 285 -18.72 23.82 -4.63
C ALA A 285 -17.64 22.89 -4.11
N ALA A 286 -17.77 22.26 -2.94
CA ALA A 286 -16.77 21.32 -2.44
C ALA A 286 -16.60 20.10 -3.35
N MET A 287 -15.39 19.56 -3.45
CA MET A 287 -15.09 18.40 -4.27
C MET A 287 -15.35 17.09 -3.50
N PRO A 288 -16.05 16.08 -4.08
CA PRO A 288 -16.42 14.85 -3.36
C PRO A 288 -15.24 14.06 -2.77
N SER A 289 -14.07 14.12 -3.39
CA SER A 289 -12.86 13.39 -2.95
C SER A 289 -11.87 14.26 -2.16
N ASP A 290 -12.26 15.45 -1.75
CA ASP A 290 -11.38 16.39 -1.07
C ASP A 290 -11.17 15.99 0.39
N THR A 291 -9.96 15.60 0.74
CA THR A 291 -9.58 15.19 2.10
C THR A 291 -9.41 16.38 3.05
N GLY A 292 -9.32 17.61 2.52
CA GLY A 292 -9.17 18.86 3.27
C GLY A 292 -10.49 19.50 3.74
N GLN A 293 -11.64 18.97 3.30
CA GLN A 293 -12.96 19.46 3.70
C GLN A 293 -13.47 18.81 4.99
N ALA A 294 -14.57 19.33 5.55
CA ALA A 294 -15.23 18.76 6.72
C ALA A 294 -15.71 17.32 6.46
N PRO A 295 -15.57 16.40 7.43
CA PRO A 295 -15.85 14.97 7.22
C PRO A 295 -17.28 14.64 6.76
N ASP A 296 -18.26 15.44 7.18
CA ASP A 296 -19.68 15.23 6.87
C ASP A 296 -20.11 15.86 5.52
N LEU A 297 -19.19 16.53 4.84
CA LEU A 297 -19.48 17.21 3.58
C LEU A 297 -19.34 16.21 2.42
N LYS A 298 -20.42 16.02 1.65
CA LYS A 298 -20.41 15.05 0.53
C LYS A 298 -19.75 15.58 -0.74
N GLY A 299 -19.56 16.88 -0.85
CA GLY A 299 -19.10 17.53 -2.06
C GLY A 299 -20.09 17.43 -3.23
N ILE A 300 -19.80 18.13 -4.33
CA ILE A 300 -20.64 18.20 -5.53
C ILE A 300 -19.78 17.95 -6.77
N ASP A 301 -20.25 17.06 -7.65
CA ASP A 301 -19.62 16.84 -8.95
C ASP A 301 -19.58 18.13 -9.76
N MET A 302 -18.54 18.33 -10.53
CA MET A 302 -18.30 19.61 -11.22
C MET A 302 -19.43 19.99 -12.19
N ASP A 303 -20.04 19.03 -12.84
CA ASP A 303 -21.17 19.20 -13.78
C ASP A 303 -22.51 19.49 -13.09
N LYS A 304 -22.58 19.30 -11.77
CA LYS A 304 -23.76 19.55 -10.93
C LYS A 304 -23.69 20.84 -10.13
N ILE A 305 -22.59 21.61 -10.24
CA ILE A 305 -22.44 22.89 -9.52
C ILE A 305 -23.48 23.89 -10.03
N ASP A 306 -24.33 24.40 -9.13
CA ASP A 306 -25.16 25.59 -9.41
C ASP A 306 -24.27 26.85 -9.42
N ILE A 307 -23.76 27.17 -10.61
CA ILE A 307 -22.74 28.20 -10.81
C ILE A 307 -23.15 29.57 -10.24
N PRO A 308 -24.37 30.10 -10.47
CA PRO A 308 -24.74 31.41 -9.93
C PRO A 308 -24.72 31.48 -8.39
N SER A 309 -25.32 30.47 -7.74
CA SER A 309 -25.38 30.40 -6.27
C SER A 309 -24.00 30.17 -5.66
N ALA A 310 -23.22 29.25 -6.24
CA ALA A 310 -21.89 28.93 -5.76
C ALA A 310 -20.90 30.11 -5.89
N MET A 311 -21.00 30.89 -6.98
CA MET A 311 -20.17 32.10 -7.14
C MET A 311 -20.44 33.13 -6.05
N ILE A 312 -21.70 33.39 -5.70
CA ILE A 312 -22.06 34.34 -4.65
C ILE A 312 -21.51 33.87 -3.31
N ALA A 313 -21.78 32.60 -2.97
CA ALA A 313 -21.38 32.01 -1.70
C ALA A 313 -19.84 31.94 -1.54
N CYS A 314 -19.11 31.56 -2.57
CA CYS A 314 -17.65 31.45 -2.48
C CYS A 314 -16.98 32.85 -2.48
N ASN A 315 -17.53 33.85 -3.18
CA ASN A 315 -17.04 35.20 -3.08
C ASN A 315 -17.23 35.76 -1.66
N GLU A 316 -18.35 35.46 -1.02
CA GLU A 316 -18.60 35.89 0.37
C GLU A 316 -17.66 35.15 1.34
N ALA A 317 -17.50 33.84 1.20
CA ALA A 317 -16.59 33.05 2.02
C ALA A 317 -15.13 33.55 1.89
N MET A 318 -14.66 33.82 0.67
CA MET A 318 -13.30 34.37 0.45
C MET A 318 -13.12 35.80 1.05
N LYS A 319 -14.16 36.61 1.11
CA LYS A 319 -14.09 37.93 1.79
C LYS A 319 -14.03 37.78 3.30
N GLN A 320 -14.84 36.87 3.85
CA GLN A 320 -14.94 36.67 5.28
C GLN A 320 -13.71 35.90 5.82
N TYR A 321 -13.15 34.99 5.01
CA TYR A 321 -12.04 34.10 5.37
C TYR A 321 -10.95 34.10 4.28
N PRO A 322 -10.21 35.22 4.08
CA PRO A 322 -9.31 35.42 2.94
C PRO A 322 -8.08 34.49 2.93
N ASP A 323 -7.76 33.87 4.06
CA ASP A 323 -6.65 32.97 4.28
C ASP A 323 -7.06 31.48 4.22
N VAL A 324 -8.36 31.17 4.02
CA VAL A 324 -8.83 29.79 3.84
C VAL A 324 -8.75 29.41 2.37
N MET A 325 -7.67 28.70 2.01
CA MET A 325 -7.36 28.37 0.62
C MET A 325 -8.35 27.38 -0.02
N ARG A 326 -9.11 26.65 0.77
CA ARG A 326 -10.21 25.82 0.31
C ARG A 326 -11.23 26.63 -0.50
N PHE A 327 -11.66 27.78 -0.01
CA PHE A 327 -12.61 28.64 -0.75
C PHE A 327 -12.02 29.20 -2.04
N VAL A 328 -10.72 29.43 -2.09
CA VAL A 328 -10.01 29.82 -3.34
C VAL A 328 -10.01 28.67 -4.34
N PHE A 329 -9.81 27.43 -3.88
CA PHE A 329 -9.90 26.23 -4.70
C PHE A 329 -11.31 26.00 -5.24
N GLU A 330 -12.33 26.14 -4.39
CA GLU A 330 -13.74 26.00 -4.77
C GLU A 330 -14.15 27.07 -5.80
N ALA A 331 -13.69 28.31 -5.64
CA ALA A 331 -13.85 29.35 -6.67
C ALA A 331 -13.17 28.95 -7.99
N GLY A 332 -12.00 28.31 -7.92
CA GLY A 332 -11.33 27.71 -9.10
C GLY A 332 -12.17 26.62 -9.76
N ARG A 333 -12.83 25.74 -8.99
CA ARG A 333 -13.76 24.74 -9.51
C ARG A 333 -14.97 25.36 -10.21
N ILE A 334 -15.55 26.41 -9.65
CA ILE A 334 -16.66 27.13 -10.26
C ILE A 334 -16.24 27.79 -11.59
N ALA A 335 -15.07 28.42 -11.63
CA ALA A 335 -14.52 28.97 -12.88
C ALA A 335 -14.27 27.88 -13.91
N HIS A 336 -13.77 26.72 -13.49
CA HIS A 336 -13.58 25.55 -14.34
C HIS A 336 -14.93 25.02 -14.91
N ALA A 337 -15.95 24.87 -14.04
CA ALA A 337 -17.30 24.43 -14.45
C ALA A 337 -17.93 25.39 -15.48
N ARG A 338 -17.63 26.69 -15.38
CA ARG A 338 -18.01 27.71 -16.36
C ARG A 338 -17.19 27.66 -17.65
N LYS A 339 -16.16 26.82 -17.71
CA LYS A 339 -15.16 26.78 -18.80
C LYS A 339 -14.33 28.08 -18.90
N ASP A 340 -14.26 28.85 -17.81
CA ASP A 340 -13.41 30.03 -17.69
C ASP A 340 -12.04 29.62 -17.14
N TYR A 341 -11.29 28.95 -17.98
CA TYR A 341 -10.00 28.38 -17.61
C TYR A 341 -8.92 29.42 -17.35
N VAL A 342 -9.12 30.65 -17.91
CA VAL A 342 -8.24 31.80 -17.65
C VAL A 342 -8.33 32.23 -16.19
N GLN A 343 -9.50 32.14 -15.59
CA GLN A 343 -9.69 32.41 -14.16
C GLN A 343 -9.45 31.17 -13.28
N ALA A 344 -9.80 29.98 -13.73
CA ALA A 344 -9.65 28.74 -12.97
C ALA A 344 -8.19 28.47 -12.59
N ARG A 345 -7.27 28.58 -13.54
CA ARG A 345 -5.85 28.29 -13.34
C ARG A 345 -5.21 29.13 -12.23
N PRO A 346 -5.23 30.48 -12.24
CA PRO A 346 -4.61 31.28 -11.19
C PRO A 346 -5.25 31.06 -9.81
N LEU A 347 -6.55 30.72 -9.74
CA LEU A 347 -7.20 30.34 -8.48
C LEU A 347 -6.65 29.03 -7.93
N TYR A 348 -6.48 28.01 -8.78
CA TYR A 348 -5.84 26.75 -8.38
C TYR A 348 -4.38 26.96 -7.98
N GLU A 349 -3.61 27.75 -8.76
CA GLU A 349 -2.22 28.09 -8.42
C GLU A 349 -2.12 28.81 -7.08
N LYS A 350 -3.01 29.76 -6.80
CA LYS A 350 -3.08 30.47 -5.53
C LYS A 350 -3.44 29.53 -4.37
N ALA A 351 -4.43 28.66 -4.56
CA ALA A 351 -4.82 27.70 -3.54
C ALA A 351 -3.69 26.71 -3.23
N PHE A 352 -2.99 26.21 -4.26
CA PHE A 352 -1.83 25.33 -4.09
C PHE A 352 -0.67 26.04 -3.39
N ALA A 353 -0.33 27.26 -3.80
CA ALA A 353 0.73 28.05 -3.17
C ALA A 353 0.42 28.37 -1.69
N GLY A 354 -0.86 28.48 -1.32
CA GLY A 354 -1.33 28.63 0.05
C GLY A 354 -1.45 27.31 0.82
N GLY A 355 -0.97 26.19 0.25
CA GLY A 355 -0.91 24.88 0.93
C GLY A 355 -2.11 23.97 0.72
N TYR A 356 -3.06 24.32 -0.13
CA TYR A 356 -4.21 23.47 -0.42
C TYR A 356 -3.88 22.50 -1.56
N ALA A 357 -3.37 21.34 -1.19
CA ALA A 357 -2.67 20.41 -2.08
C ALA A 357 -3.51 19.87 -3.24
N ILE A 358 -4.82 19.61 -3.04
CA ILE A 358 -5.73 19.10 -4.07
C ILE A 358 -5.87 20.07 -5.26
N ALA A 359 -5.56 21.35 -5.08
CA ALA A 359 -5.56 22.30 -6.17
C ALA A 359 -4.57 21.95 -7.29
N ALA A 360 -3.48 21.24 -6.97
CA ALA A 360 -2.56 20.71 -7.96
C ALA A 360 -3.23 19.65 -8.87
N ASN A 361 -4.20 18.88 -8.37
CA ASN A 361 -5.01 17.99 -9.21
C ASN A 361 -5.84 18.80 -10.23
N GLY A 362 -6.44 19.90 -9.81
CA GLY A 362 -7.15 20.82 -10.71
C GLY A 362 -6.26 21.38 -11.83
N ILE A 363 -5.01 21.76 -11.51
CA ILE A 363 -4.03 22.22 -12.51
C ILE A 363 -3.64 21.06 -13.45
N GLY A 364 -3.43 19.85 -12.90
CA GLY A 364 -3.16 18.65 -13.67
C GLY A 364 -4.24 18.38 -14.72
N ASN A 365 -5.51 18.50 -14.33
CA ASN A 365 -6.65 18.35 -15.25
C ASN A 365 -6.64 19.38 -16.39
N LEU A 366 -6.29 20.64 -16.11
CA LEU A 366 -6.17 21.65 -17.15
C LEU A 366 -5.13 21.26 -18.21
N TYR A 367 -3.97 20.72 -17.80
CA TYR A 367 -2.93 20.26 -18.73
C TYR A 367 -3.33 18.95 -19.44
N SER A 368 -3.97 18.01 -18.75
CA SER A 368 -4.38 16.73 -19.35
C SER A 368 -5.42 16.91 -20.46
N ASP A 369 -6.31 17.87 -20.28
CA ASP A 369 -7.41 18.14 -21.21
C ASP A 369 -7.09 19.24 -22.22
N GLY A 370 -6.03 20.02 -22.00
CA GLY A 370 -5.68 21.18 -22.82
C GLY A 370 -6.65 22.35 -22.62
N GLN A 371 -7.12 22.54 -21.38
CA GLN A 371 -8.12 23.55 -21.03
C GLN A 371 -7.45 24.84 -20.56
N GLY A 372 -7.46 25.86 -21.37
CA GLY A 372 -6.81 27.15 -21.09
C GLY A 372 -5.28 27.12 -21.19
N VAL A 373 -4.71 25.96 -21.46
CA VAL A 373 -3.29 25.69 -21.70
C VAL A 373 -3.16 24.65 -22.81
N PRO A 374 -2.01 24.57 -23.53
CA PRO A 374 -1.77 23.47 -24.44
C PRO A 374 -1.81 22.13 -23.69
N LYS A 375 -2.42 21.11 -24.31
CA LYS A 375 -2.44 19.76 -23.75
C LYS A 375 -1.03 19.23 -23.56
N ASP A 376 -0.69 18.86 -22.33
CA ASP A 376 0.64 18.35 -21.98
C ASP A 376 0.53 17.32 -20.83
N MET A 377 0.61 16.04 -21.21
CA MET A 377 0.51 14.94 -20.24
C MET A 377 1.72 14.86 -19.28
N ALA A 378 2.88 15.34 -19.69
CA ALA A 378 4.05 15.36 -18.81
C ALA A 378 3.90 16.42 -17.72
N GLN A 379 3.37 17.60 -18.06
CA GLN A 379 3.01 18.62 -17.08
C GLN A 379 1.86 18.13 -16.17
N ALA A 380 0.84 17.50 -16.74
CA ALA A 380 -0.25 16.90 -15.95
C ALA A 380 0.28 15.90 -14.90
N ALA A 381 1.17 14.98 -15.32
CA ALA A 381 1.79 14.02 -14.42
C ALA A 381 2.57 14.67 -13.26
N GLN A 382 3.31 15.75 -13.54
CA GLN A 382 4.05 16.48 -12.51
C GLN A 382 3.10 17.12 -11.47
N TRP A 383 1.98 17.68 -11.93
CA TRP A 383 1.00 18.29 -11.04
C TRP A 383 0.21 17.24 -10.25
N TYR A 384 -0.22 16.14 -10.89
CA TYR A 384 -0.84 15.03 -10.20
C TYR A 384 0.10 14.42 -9.15
N LYS A 385 1.41 14.32 -9.47
CA LYS A 385 2.39 13.84 -8.49
C LYS A 385 2.45 14.71 -7.25
N LYS A 386 2.45 16.03 -7.39
CA LYS A 386 2.45 16.95 -6.24
C LYS A 386 1.23 16.74 -5.33
N ALA A 387 0.05 16.58 -5.90
CA ALA A 387 -1.17 16.31 -5.14
C ALA A 387 -1.16 14.89 -4.53
N ALA A 388 -0.70 13.88 -5.30
CA ALA A 388 -0.59 12.50 -4.83
C ALA A 388 0.42 12.36 -3.67
N ASP A 389 1.56 13.05 -3.74
CA ASP A 389 2.57 13.10 -2.67
C ASP A 389 1.99 13.75 -1.38
N ALA A 390 1.02 14.64 -1.52
CA ALA A 390 0.28 15.25 -0.40
C ALA A 390 -0.87 14.37 0.12
N GLY A 391 -1.10 13.20 -0.47
CA GLY A 391 -2.10 12.24 0.00
C GLY A 391 -3.46 12.32 -0.69
N GLU A 392 -3.61 13.06 -1.79
CA GLU A 392 -4.89 13.26 -2.47
C GLU A 392 -5.29 12.06 -3.35
N PRO A 393 -6.38 11.33 -3.02
CA PRO A 393 -6.74 10.09 -3.70
C PRO A 393 -7.04 10.27 -5.19
N ALA A 394 -7.74 11.35 -5.57
CA ALA A 394 -8.08 11.62 -6.96
C ALA A 394 -6.85 11.87 -7.84
N ALA A 395 -5.82 12.51 -7.28
CA ALA A 395 -4.56 12.72 -7.99
C ALA A 395 -3.74 11.44 -8.10
N MET A 396 -3.80 10.57 -7.08
CA MET A 396 -3.19 9.24 -7.16
C MET A 396 -3.83 8.40 -8.27
N ASP A 397 -5.15 8.42 -8.40
CA ASP A 397 -5.90 7.74 -9.46
C ASP A 397 -5.50 8.24 -10.85
N ALA A 398 -5.49 9.56 -11.03
CA ALA A 398 -5.10 10.19 -12.29
C ALA A 398 -3.64 9.87 -12.69
N LEU A 399 -2.71 9.92 -11.73
CA LEU A 399 -1.31 9.59 -11.96
C LEU A 399 -1.12 8.10 -12.26
N ALA A 400 -1.85 7.22 -11.56
CA ALA A 400 -1.85 5.78 -11.81
C ALA A 400 -2.26 5.46 -13.25
N TRP A 401 -3.32 6.11 -13.73
CA TRP A 401 -3.77 5.97 -15.12
C TRP A 401 -2.69 6.42 -16.12
N LEU A 402 -1.98 7.52 -15.85
CA LEU A 402 -0.88 7.97 -16.72
C LEU A 402 0.26 6.94 -16.77
N TYR A 403 0.62 6.34 -15.62
CA TYR A 403 1.61 5.25 -15.58
C TYR A 403 1.12 3.97 -16.26
N GLU A 404 -0.18 3.63 -16.16
CA GLU A 404 -0.77 2.45 -16.81
C GLU A 404 -0.62 2.51 -18.34
N ILE A 405 -0.92 3.68 -18.91
CA ILE A 405 -0.92 3.86 -20.38
C ILE A 405 0.41 4.39 -20.92
N GLY A 406 1.34 4.83 -20.06
CA GLY A 406 2.61 5.43 -20.47
C GLY A 406 2.44 6.80 -21.15
N SER A 407 1.52 7.63 -20.67
CA SER A 407 1.24 8.94 -21.26
C SER A 407 1.83 10.07 -20.42
N GLY A 408 2.75 10.84 -20.99
CA GLY A 408 3.47 11.90 -20.28
C GLY A 408 4.53 11.41 -19.28
N VAL A 409 4.49 10.13 -18.93
CA VAL A 409 5.45 9.40 -18.10
C VAL A 409 5.71 8.03 -18.72
N PRO A 410 6.88 7.42 -18.51
CA PRO A 410 7.10 6.03 -18.90
C PRO A 410 6.09 5.10 -18.22
N LYS A 411 5.60 4.08 -18.97
CA LYS A 411 4.73 3.07 -18.39
C LYS A 411 5.38 2.41 -17.18
N ASN A 412 4.66 2.35 -16.06
CA ASN A 412 5.16 1.76 -14.81
C ASN A 412 4.03 1.03 -14.08
N CYS A 413 3.95 -0.29 -14.29
CA CYS A 413 2.90 -1.11 -13.73
C CYS A 413 2.96 -1.23 -12.20
N ALA A 414 4.15 -1.22 -11.61
CA ALA A 414 4.31 -1.27 -10.16
C ALA A 414 3.73 0.00 -9.51
N GLU A 415 4.04 1.16 -10.08
CA GLU A 415 3.55 2.43 -9.59
C GLU A 415 2.03 2.59 -9.83
N THR A 416 1.52 2.09 -10.98
CA THR A 416 0.07 2.03 -11.25
C THR A 416 -0.68 1.29 -10.15
N ILE A 417 -0.24 0.05 -9.84
CA ILE A 417 -0.87 -0.78 -8.82
C ILE A 417 -0.80 -0.10 -7.45
N ARG A 418 0.38 0.43 -7.08
CA ARG A 418 0.59 1.10 -5.81
C ARG A 418 -0.33 2.30 -5.62
N LEU A 419 -0.46 3.14 -6.64
CA LEU A 419 -1.27 4.35 -6.59
C LEU A 419 -2.77 4.03 -6.55
N TYR A 420 -3.26 3.11 -7.39
CA TYR A 420 -4.67 2.68 -7.33
C TYR A 420 -5.01 2.04 -5.99
N ASP A 421 -4.17 1.14 -5.48
CA ASP A 421 -4.37 0.50 -4.19
C ASP A 421 -4.39 1.53 -3.04
N THR A 422 -3.42 2.45 -3.02
CA THR A 422 -3.37 3.50 -1.99
C THR A 422 -4.59 4.41 -2.05
N SER A 423 -4.98 4.85 -3.24
CA SER A 423 -6.16 5.68 -3.47
C SER A 423 -7.45 4.97 -3.05
N GLY A 424 -7.58 3.67 -3.39
CA GLY A 424 -8.71 2.83 -2.98
C GLY A 424 -8.81 2.67 -1.46
N LYS A 425 -7.69 2.46 -0.78
CA LYS A 425 -7.61 2.41 0.70
C LYS A 425 -7.98 3.74 1.38
N LEU A 426 -7.78 4.85 0.68
CA LEU A 426 -8.24 6.17 1.11
C LEU A 426 -9.73 6.43 0.78
N GLY A 427 -10.43 5.44 0.22
CA GLY A 427 -11.88 5.48 -0.01
C GLY A 427 -12.31 5.89 -1.42
N LEU A 428 -11.40 6.10 -2.37
CA LEU A 428 -11.77 6.41 -3.76
C LEU A 428 -12.21 5.14 -4.50
N SER A 429 -13.52 4.94 -4.62
CA SER A 429 -14.13 3.76 -5.26
C SER A 429 -13.69 3.58 -6.72
N ALA A 430 -13.44 4.68 -7.45
CA ALA A 430 -12.98 4.65 -8.83
C ALA A 430 -11.63 3.92 -8.97
N SER A 431 -10.70 4.13 -8.05
CA SER A 431 -9.40 3.43 -8.06
C SER A 431 -9.56 1.92 -7.80
N VAL A 432 -10.48 1.54 -6.90
CA VAL A 432 -10.82 0.13 -6.67
C VAL A 432 -11.42 -0.50 -7.93
N ASN A 433 -12.32 0.22 -8.62
CA ASN A 433 -12.86 -0.20 -9.91
C ASN A 433 -11.76 -0.32 -10.99
N ASN A 434 -10.80 0.61 -11.03
CA ASN A 434 -9.69 0.57 -11.98
C ASN A 434 -8.78 -0.64 -11.76
N MET A 435 -8.55 -1.06 -10.50
CA MET A 435 -7.90 -2.34 -10.19
C MET A 435 -8.65 -3.53 -10.81
N GLY A 436 -9.99 -3.56 -10.69
CA GLY A 436 -10.81 -4.58 -11.34
C GLY A 436 -10.67 -4.58 -12.86
N LEU A 437 -10.63 -3.41 -13.48
CA LEU A 437 -10.42 -3.26 -14.93
C LEU A 437 -9.03 -3.74 -15.37
N MET A 438 -8.01 -3.54 -14.57
CA MET A 438 -6.66 -4.06 -14.86
C MET A 438 -6.66 -5.59 -14.94
N TYR A 439 -7.27 -6.28 -13.97
CA TYR A 439 -7.40 -7.74 -14.01
C TYR A 439 -8.32 -8.22 -15.14
N LEU A 440 -9.39 -7.49 -15.44
CA LEU A 440 -10.31 -7.80 -16.55
C LEU A 440 -9.59 -7.78 -17.91
N LYS A 441 -8.75 -6.77 -18.11
CA LYS A 441 -8.04 -6.52 -19.38
C LYS A 441 -6.71 -7.27 -19.47
N GLY A 442 -6.09 -7.60 -18.34
CA GLY A 442 -4.71 -8.07 -18.28
C GLY A 442 -3.71 -6.91 -18.48
N ALA A 443 -4.06 -5.70 -18.02
CA ALA A 443 -3.19 -4.54 -18.10
C ALA A 443 -2.37 -4.45 -16.82
N CYS A 444 -1.05 -4.42 -16.94
CA CYS A 444 -0.11 -4.43 -15.82
C CYS A 444 -0.14 -5.68 -14.91
N VAL A 445 -1.11 -6.55 -15.07
CA VAL A 445 -1.28 -7.83 -14.36
C VAL A 445 -1.74 -8.89 -15.34
N GLN A 446 -1.52 -10.16 -15.02
CA GLN A 446 -2.12 -11.23 -15.81
C GLN A 446 -3.64 -11.15 -15.71
N ARG A 447 -4.33 -11.36 -16.86
CA ARG A 447 -5.80 -11.34 -16.90
C ARG A 447 -6.38 -12.41 -15.99
N ASP A 448 -7.24 -11.98 -15.07
CA ASP A 448 -7.93 -12.84 -14.12
C ASP A 448 -9.34 -12.29 -13.85
N TYR A 449 -10.34 -12.98 -14.38
CA TYR A 449 -11.74 -12.57 -14.23
C TYR A 449 -12.28 -12.76 -12.81
N ALA A 450 -11.74 -13.71 -12.04
CA ALA A 450 -12.15 -13.92 -10.66
C ALA A 450 -11.64 -12.78 -9.77
N MET A 451 -10.37 -12.38 -9.96
CA MET A 451 -9.81 -11.20 -9.31
C MET A 451 -10.53 -9.91 -9.73
N ALA A 452 -10.82 -9.75 -11.03
CA ALA A 452 -11.59 -8.59 -11.51
C ALA A 452 -12.95 -8.47 -10.79
N ARG A 453 -13.66 -9.59 -10.64
CA ARG A 453 -14.93 -9.64 -9.90
C ARG A 453 -14.77 -9.20 -8.44
N GLN A 454 -13.76 -9.71 -7.74
CA GLN A 454 -13.52 -9.36 -6.34
C GLN A 454 -13.28 -7.85 -6.16
N TRP A 455 -12.48 -7.25 -7.04
CA TRP A 455 -12.25 -5.81 -7.02
C TRP A 455 -13.51 -5.00 -7.33
N PHE A 456 -14.32 -5.44 -8.32
CA PHE A 456 -15.60 -4.78 -8.58
C PHE A 456 -16.58 -4.94 -7.41
N GLU A 457 -16.64 -6.09 -6.74
CA GLU A 457 -17.45 -6.28 -5.53
C GLU A 457 -17.04 -5.29 -4.42
N GLN A 458 -15.74 -5.07 -4.22
CA GLN A 458 -15.24 -4.05 -3.27
C GLN A 458 -15.64 -2.62 -3.70
N ALA A 459 -15.48 -2.27 -4.98
CA ALA A 459 -15.89 -0.97 -5.48
C ALA A 459 -17.40 -0.75 -5.34
N VAL A 460 -18.21 -1.78 -5.60
CA VAL A 460 -19.67 -1.76 -5.38
C VAL A 460 -20.01 -1.51 -3.91
N ALA A 461 -19.29 -2.11 -2.98
CA ALA A 461 -19.48 -1.87 -1.55
C ALA A 461 -19.19 -0.41 -1.15
N LEU A 462 -18.32 0.28 -1.91
CA LEU A 462 -18.07 1.72 -1.79
C LEU A 462 -19.05 2.59 -2.59
N GLY A 463 -20.07 1.97 -3.23
CA GLY A 463 -21.10 2.68 -3.98
C GLY A 463 -20.76 3.03 -5.42
N ASP A 464 -19.72 2.44 -6.02
CA ASP A 464 -19.28 2.74 -7.38
C ASP A 464 -20.28 2.23 -8.44
N GLY A 465 -20.92 3.14 -9.15
CA GLY A 465 -21.88 2.81 -10.19
C GLY A 465 -21.23 2.19 -11.43
N GLN A 466 -19.99 2.55 -11.76
CA GLN A 466 -19.26 1.96 -12.88
C GLN A 466 -18.87 0.51 -12.60
N ALA A 467 -18.47 0.21 -11.36
CA ALA A 467 -18.23 -1.16 -10.94
C ALA A 467 -19.50 -2.02 -11.00
N MET A 468 -20.68 -1.45 -10.65
CA MET A 468 -21.96 -2.15 -10.84
C MET A 468 -22.20 -2.46 -12.33
N ASN A 469 -21.91 -1.53 -13.24
CA ASN A 469 -21.99 -1.79 -14.68
C ASN A 469 -21.00 -2.88 -15.11
N ASN A 470 -19.79 -2.86 -14.61
CA ASN A 470 -18.77 -3.88 -14.92
C ASN A 470 -19.17 -5.27 -14.39
N MET A 471 -19.79 -5.35 -13.20
CA MET A 471 -20.40 -6.59 -12.70
C MET A 471 -21.49 -7.12 -13.64
N GLY A 472 -22.35 -6.25 -14.15
CA GLY A 472 -23.34 -6.62 -15.17
C GLY A 472 -22.68 -7.22 -16.42
N THR A 473 -21.58 -6.63 -16.88
CA THR A 473 -20.81 -7.13 -18.03
C THR A 473 -20.20 -8.51 -17.76
N LEU A 474 -19.63 -8.75 -16.58
CA LEU A 474 -19.10 -10.08 -16.22
C LEU A 474 -20.18 -11.18 -16.34
N TYR A 475 -21.41 -10.92 -15.86
CA TYR A 475 -22.51 -11.88 -15.93
C TYR A 475 -23.12 -11.99 -17.34
N SER A 476 -23.14 -10.92 -18.15
CA SER A 476 -23.64 -10.97 -19.52
C SER A 476 -22.73 -11.80 -20.43
N ASP A 477 -21.42 -11.70 -20.20
CA ASP A 477 -20.41 -12.33 -21.05
C ASP A 477 -19.95 -13.71 -20.52
N GLY A 478 -20.22 -13.98 -19.25
CA GLY A 478 -19.78 -15.21 -18.59
C GLY A 478 -18.28 -15.19 -18.22
N HIS A 479 -17.73 -14.02 -17.94
CA HIS A 479 -16.34 -13.85 -17.57
C HIS A 479 -16.12 -14.13 -16.07
N GLY A 480 -15.48 -15.27 -15.76
CA GLY A 480 -15.21 -15.70 -14.37
C GLY A 480 -16.45 -16.10 -13.56
N VAL A 481 -17.62 -16.06 -14.20
CA VAL A 481 -18.92 -16.48 -13.66
C VAL A 481 -19.73 -17.16 -14.75
N PRO A 482 -20.68 -18.09 -14.42
CA PRO A 482 -21.61 -18.59 -15.42
C PRO A 482 -22.43 -17.44 -16.02
N ARG A 483 -22.57 -17.43 -17.34
CA ARG A 483 -23.38 -16.43 -18.05
C ARG A 483 -24.81 -16.40 -17.50
N ASN A 484 -25.27 -15.22 -17.10
CA ASN A 484 -26.61 -15.04 -16.54
C ASN A 484 -27.18 -13.66 -16.85
N ASN A 485 -27.99 -13.59 -17.91
CA ASN A 485 -28.59 -12.34 -18.36
C ASN A 485 -29.55 -11.72 -17.33
N LYS A 486 -30.18 -12.51 -16.46
CA LYS A 486 -31.06 -11.98 -15.41
C LYS A 486 -30.23 -11.20 -14.38
N ILE A 487 -29.15 -11.80 -13.87
CA ILE A 487 -28.25 -11.13 -12.90
C ILE A 487 -27.57 -9.92 -13.57
N ALA A 488 -27.14 -10.05 -14.83
CA ALA A 488 -26.57 -8.94 -15.57
C ALA A 488 -27.53 -7.73 -15.64
N ARG A 489 -28.81 -7.99 -15.93
CA ARG A 489 -29.85 -6.94 -15.96
C ARG A 489 -29.99 -6.25 -14.60
N GLU A 490 -30.07 -7.02 -13.53
CA GLU A 490 -30.20 -6.47 -12.16
C GLU A 490 -29.04 -5.53 -11.81
N TRP A 491 -27.81 -5.87 -12.21
CA TRP A 491 -26.64 -5.02 -12.02
C TRP A 491 -26.69 -3.76 -12.90
N PHE A 492 -27.06 -3.88 -14.16
CA PHE A 492 -27.20 -2.70 -15.03
C PHE A 492 -28.34 -1.77 -14.57
N GLU A 493 -29.42 -2.29 -14.02
CA GLU A 493 -30.51 -1.49 -13.43
C GLU A 493 -30.02 -0.67 -12.24
N LYS A 494 -29.23 -1.29 -11.32
CA LYS A 494 -28.59 -0.58 -10.21
C LYS A 494 -27.65 0.53 -10.69
N ALA A 495 -26.80 0.23 -11.65
CA ALA A 495 -25.87 1.22 -12.22
C ALA A 495 -26.63 2.35 -12.95
N ALA A 496 -27.67 2.03 -13.71
CA ALA A 496 -28.51 3.01 -14.41
C ALA A 496 -29.26 3.95 -13.45
N ALA A 497 -29.68 3.44 -12.27
CA ALA A 497 -30.31 4.24 -11.23
C ALA A 497 -29.33 5.27 -10.63
N LEU A 498 -28.02 4.98 -10.62
CA LEU A 498 -26.95 5.91 -10.24
C LEU A 498 -26.54 6.85 -11.39
N GLY A 499 -27.21 6.76 -12.55
CA GLY A 499 -27.00 7.66 -13.67
C GLY A 499 -25.98 7.18 -14.70
N ILE A 500 -25.38 5.99 -14.57
CA ILE A 500 -24.34 5.47 -15.47
C ILE A 500 -24.89 5.30 -16.90
N PRO A 501 -24.37 6.05 -17.90
CA PRO A 501 -24.90 6.03 -19.28
C PRO A 501 -24.72 4.68 -19.97
N GLU A 502 -23.58 4.02 -19.75
CA GLU A 502 -23.24 2.72 -20.32
C GLU A 502 -24.20 1.63 -19.85
N ALA A 503 -24.62 1.67 -18.59
CA ALA A 503 -25.61 0.75 -18.05
C ALA A 503 -26.97 0.92 -18.73
N LYS A 504 -27.40 2.16 -18.99
CA LYS A 504 -28.62 2.44 -19.76
C LYS A 504 -28.54 1.90 -21.19
N GLN A 505 -27.37 1.98 -21.81
CA GLN A 505 -27.13 1.44 -23.14
C GLN A 505 -27.14 -0.10 -23.13
N ASN A 506 -26.46 -0.72 -22.15
CA ASN A 506 -26.44 -2.17 -21.97
C ASN A 506 -27.85 -2.75 -21.76
N LEU A 507 -28.69 -2.12 -20.96
CA LEU A 507 -30.09 -2.49 -20.78
C LEU A 507 -30.91 -2.44 -22.08
N LYS A 508 -30.69 -1.41 -22.93
CA LYS A 508 -31.33 -1.33 -24.24
C LYS A 508 -30.89 -2.48 -25.16
N GLY A 509 -29.60 -2.86 -25.11
CA GLY A 509 -29.04 -3.95 -25.91
C GLY A 509 -29.54 -5.34 -25.49
N MET A 510 -29.95 -5.52 -24.23
CA MET A 510 -30.47 -6.80 -23.73
C MET A 510 -31.92 -7.11 -24.18
N GLY A 511 -32.61 -6.19 -24.85
CA GLY A 511 -34.01 -6.36 -25.24
C GLY A 511 -34.98 -6.37 -24.05
N ARG A 512 -36.28 -6.35 -24.32
CA ARG A 512 -37.31 -6.56 -23.27
C ARG A 512 -37.42 -8.02 -22.92
#